data_124c50c676d83005405feeb20789c40b
#
_entry.id   124c50c676d83005405feeb20789c40b
#
_cell.length_a   1.000
_cell.length_b   1.000
_cell.length_c   1.000
_cell.angle_alpha   90.00
_cell.angle_beta   90.00
_cell.angle_gamma   90.00
#
_symmetry.space_group_name_H-M   'P 1'
#
loop_
_entity.id
_entity.type
_entity.pdbx_description
1 polymer ?
#
loop_
_entity_poly.entity_id
_entity_poly.type
_entity_poly.pdbx_seq_one_letter_code
_entity_poly.pdbx_strand_id
1 'polypeptide(L)'
;MDGAILVVNAADGPMPQTREHILLGRQVGIPAIVVYLNKVDQVDDKDMIELVEEEIRELLTSYKYPGDKTPIVKGSALAAVEGRDEEIGKNSILELMKAVDDFIPQPAREVDKPFLMPVEDVFSISGRGTVVTGRVETGVVKTGEEIEIVGIRDTKKSVCTGVEMFRKLLDSGEAGDNIGVLLRGVERTDVERGQVLCKPGSVTPHTKFEAQAYVLKKDEGGRHTPFF
;
A
#
# COMPACT_ATOMS: atom_id res chain seq x y z
N MET A 1 -0.26 -4.17 -0.43
CA MET A 1 0.45 -3.38 -1.47
C MET A 1 1.03 -4.35 -2.49
N ASP A 2 0.78 -4.09 -3.77
CA ASP A 2 1.08 -5.03 -4.85
C ASP A 2 2.45 -4.72 -5.50
N GLY A 3 3.00 -3.55 -5.21
CA GLY A 3 4.32 -3.09 -5.61
C GLY A 3 4.64 -1.75 -4.97
N ALA A 4 5.86 -1.26 -5.17
CA ALA A 4 6.28 0.05 -4.70
C ALA A 4 7.22 0.75 -5.69
N ILE A 5 7.16 2.07 -5.70
CA ILE A 5 8.17 2.93 -6.33
C ILE A 5 9.04 3.49 -5.20
N LEU A 6 10.33 3.14 -5.22
CA LEU A 6 11.31 3.69 -4.30
C LEU A 6 11.96 4.93 -4.94
N VAL A 7 11.73 6.09 -4.35
CA VAL A 7 12.34 7.34 -4.84
C VAL A 7 13.61 7.63 -4.04
N VAL A 8 14.73 7.75 -4.74
CA VAL A 8 16.05 8.06 -4.15
C VAL A 8 16.59 9.32 -4.79
N ASN A 9 17.23 10.18 -4.00
CA ASN A 9 17.93 11.37 -4.51
C ASN A 9 19.28 10.96 -5.11
N ALA A 10 19.53 11.31 -6.37
CA ALA A 10 20.77 10.97 -7.06
C ALA A 10 22.01 11.64 -6.45
N ALA A 11 21.86 12.83 -5.83
CA ALA A 11 22.98 13.54 -5.22
C ALA A 11 23.39 13.00 -3.85
N ASP A 12 22.42 12.46 -3.08
CA ASP A 12 22.67 12.01 -1.71
C ASP A 12 22.83 10.47 -1.61
N GLY A 13 22.36 9.75 -2.63
CA GLY A 13 22.29 8.28 -2.60
C GLY A 13 21.29 7.70 -1.58
N PRO A 14 21.41 6.41 -1.25
CA PRO A 14 20.51 5.75 -0.30
C PRO A 14 20.80 6.15 1.14
N MET A 15 19.97 7.00 1.71
CA MET A 15 20.01 7.47 3.09
C MET A 15 19.46 6.41 4.08
N PRO A 16 19.67 6.57 5.41
CA PRO A 16 19.12 5.64 6.42
C PRO A 16 17.62 5.37 6.26
N GLN A 17 16.83 6.40 5.94
CA GLN A 17 15.39 6.26 5.69
C GLN A 17 15.09 5.38 4.47
N THR A 18 15.92 5.40 3.44
CA THR A 18 15.78 4.51 2.28
C THR A 18 15.86 3.04 2.70
N ARG A 19 16.81 2.73 3.61
CA ARG A 19 16.98 1.38 4.19
C ARG A 19 15.75 0.97 4.99
N GLU A 20 15.22 1.86 5.82
CA GLU A 20 14.01 1.62 6.60
C GLU A 20 12.80 1.35 5.70
N HIS A 21 12.62 2.12 4.62
CA HIS A 21 11.53 1.92 3.66
C HIS A 21 11.62 0.55 2.95
N ILE A 22 12.81 0.14 2.52
CA ILE A 22 13.00 -1.17 1.88
C ILE A 22 12.72 -2.30 2.88
N LEU A 23 13.21 -2.18 4.12
CA LEU A 23 12.96 -3.14 5.19
C LEU A 23 11.45 -3.26 5.49
N LEU A 24 10.76 -2.13 5.67
CA LEU A 24 9.31 -2.10 5.88
C LEU A 24 8.58 -2.72 4.68
N GLY A 25 8.97 -2.37 3.45
CA GLY A 25 8.42 -2.96 2.24
C GLY A 25 8.52 -4.49 2.24
N ARG A 26 9.67 -5.02 2.69
CA ARG A 26 9.87 -6.46 2.82
C ARG A 26 8.98 -7.08 3.88
N GLN A 27 8.83 -6.43 5.03
CA GLN A 27 8.02 -6.93 6.15
C GLN A 27 6.52 -6.94 5.83
N VAL A 28 6.02 -5.93 5.12
CA VAL A 28 4.60 -5.90 4.69
C VAL A 28 4.34 -6.72 3.43
N GLY A 29 5.37 -7.41 2.91
CA GLY A 29 5.23 -8.37 1.81
C GLY A 29 5.08 -7.73 0.43
N ILE A 30 5.68 -6.54 0.18
CA ILE A 30 5.74 -5.95 -1.17
C ILE A 30 6.53 -6.89 -2.09
N PRO A 31 5.93 -7.42 -3.16
CA PRO A 31 6.59 -8.44 -3.99
C PRO A 31 7.68 -7.86 -4.90
N ALA A 32 7.53 -6.63 -5.36
CA ALA A 32 8.44 -6.00 -6.30
C ALA A 32 8.56 -4.48 -6.07
N ILE A 33 9.76 -3.95 -6.31
CA ILE A 33 10.08 -2.52 -6.19
C ILE A 33 10.64 -2.06 -7.54
N VAL A 34 10.21 -0.90 -8.00
CA VAL A 34 10.84 -0.14 -9.09
C VAL A 34 11.49 1.09 -8.47
N VAL A 35 12.68 1.46 -8.90
CA VAL A 35 13.41 2.62 -8.35
C VAL A 35 13.31 3.81 -9.31
N TYR A 36 13.04 4.98 -8.76
CA TYR A 36 13.19 6.25 -9.46
C TYR A 36 14.33 7.05 -8.82
N LEU A 37 15.44 7.14 -9.54
CA LEU A 37 16.60 7.95 -9.15
C LEU A 37 16.35 9.40 -9.56
N ASN A 38 15.84 10.17 -8.60
CA ASN A 38 15.35 11.53 -8.81
C ASN A 38 16.46 12.58 -8.67
N LYS A 39 16.24 13.76 -9.22
CA LYS A 39 17.13 14.92 -9.18
C LYS A 39 18.47 14.71 -9.89
N VAL A 40 18.50 13.93 -10.95
CA VAL A 40 19.72 13.76 -11.77
C VAL A 40 20.19 15.06 -12.41
N ASP A 41 19.30 16.05 -12.54
CA ASP A 41 19.63 17.42 -12.99
C ASP A 41 20.53 18.19 -12.01
N GLN A 42 20.76 17.70 -10.80
CA GLN A 42 21.63 18.29 -9.79
C GLN A 42 23.00 17.61 -9.73
N VAL A 43 23.27 16.60 -10.55
CA VAL A 43 24.51 15.82 -10.54
C VAL A 43 25.18 15.93 -11.90
N ASP A 44 26.30 16.63 -11.96
CA ASP A 44 27.06 16.84 -13.20
C ASP A 44 27.92 15.61 -13.59
N ASP A 45 28.30 14.82 -12.58
CA ASP A 45 29.17 13.66 -12.76
C ASP A 45 28.33 12.37 -12.96
N LYS A 46 28.43 11.79 -14.15
CA LYS A 46 27.73 10.55 -14.49
C LYS A 46 28.23 9.36 -13.70
N ASP A 47 29.52 9.34 -13.35
CA ASP A 47 30.11 8.23 -12.59
C ASP A 47 29.52 8.18 -11.17
N MET A 48 29.17 9.32 -10.60
CA MET A 48 28.46 9.41 -9.32
C MET A 48 27.06 8.80 -9.40
N ILE A 49 26.35 9.04 -10.51
CA ILE A 49 25.00 8.46 -10.71
C ILE A 49 25.07 6.92 -10.82
N GLU A 50 26.10 6.40 -11.50
CA GLU A 50 26.34 4.96 -11.63
C GLU A 50 26.70 4.33 -10.29
N LEU A 51 27.52 4.99 -9.48
CA LEU A 51 27.87 4.54 -8.14
C LEU A 51 26.65 4.45 -7.22
N VAL A 52 25.80 5.47 -7.24
CA VAL A 52 24.54 5.47 -6.46
C VAL A 52 23.60 4.37 -6.93
N GLU A 53 23.55 4.11 -8.24
CA GLU A 53 22.76 2.98 -8.77
C GLU A 53 23.27 1.64 -8.23
N GLU A 54 24.59 1.44 -8.22
CA GLU A 54 25.20 0.20 -7.69
C GLU A 54 24.92 0.02 -6.21
N GLU A 55 25.07 1.08 -5.39
CA GLU A 55 24.71 1.05 -3.97
C GLU A 55 23.24 0.68 -3.73
N ILE A 56 22.32 1.17 -4.56
CA ILE A 56 20.89 0.82 -4.45
C ILE A 56 20.68 -0.65 -4.80
N ARG A 57 21.35 -1.18 -5.83
CA ARG A 57 21.25 -2.59 -6.20
C ARG A 57 21.77 -3.53 -5.10
N GLU A 58 22.91 -3.20 -4.52
CA GLU A 58 23.46 -3.94 -3.38
C GLU A 58 22.51 -3.88 -2.18
N LEU A 59 21.97 -2.70 -1.89
CA LEU A 59 21.02 -2.52 -0.79
C LEU A 59 19.75 -3.35 -0.99
N LEU A 60 19.13 -3.33 -2.17
CA LEU A 60 17.96 -4.14 -2.50
C LEU A 60 18.26 -5.63 -2.35
N THR A 61 19.43 -6.07 -2.82
CA THR A 61 19.88 -7.46 -2.71
C THR A 61 20.04 -7.89 -1.26
N SER A 62 20.59 -7.03 -0.40
CA SER A 62 20.75 -7.29 1.04
C SER A 62 19.42 -7.55 1.75
N TYR A 63 18.34 -6.89 1.29
CA TYR A 63 16.97 -7.08 1.77
C TYR A 63 16.17 -8.13 0.97
N LYS A 64 16.86 -8.96 0.15
CA LYS A 64 16.28 -10.06 -0.61
C LYS A 64 15.30 -9.65 -1.72
N TYR A 65 15.47 -8.46 -2.27
CA TYR A 65 14.90 -8.08 -3.55
C TYR A 65 15.88 -8.41 -4.68
N PRO A 66 15.43 -8.63 -5.92
CA PRO A 66 16.30 -8.94 -7.06
C PRO A 66 17.04 -7.67 -7.56
N GLY A 67 18.01 -7.16 -6.78
CA GLY A 67 18.69 -5.90 -7.07
C GLY A 67 19.22 -5.77 -8.50
N ASP A 68 19.85 -6.84 -9.04
CA ASP A 68 20.38 -6.85 -10.40
C ASP A 68 19.29 -6.70 -11.48
N LYS A 69 18.06 -7.15 -11.19
CA LYS A 69 16.93 -7.13 -12.15
C LYS A 69 15.98 -5.97 -11.93
N THR A 70 16.09 -5.31 -10.79
CA THR A 70 15.20 -4.19 -10.43
C THR A 70 15.41 -3.02 -11.41
N PRO A 71 14.36 -2.54 -12.08
CA PRO A 71 14.45 -1.36 -12.92
C PRO A 71 14.79 -0.14 -12.08
N ILE A 72 15.80 0.62 -12.54
CA ILE A 72 16.19 1.92 -11.96
C ILE A 72 16.08 2.96 -13.06
N VAL A 73 15.06 3.79 -12.97
CA VAL A 73 14.82 4.89 -13.92
C VAL A 73 15.42 6.15 -13.37
N LYS A 74 16.18 6.86 -14.20
CA LYS A 74 16.92 8.11 -13.86
C LYS A 74 16.16 9.31 -14.38
N GLY A 75 15.91 10.32 -13.56
CA GLY A 75 15.18 11.50 -14.02
C GLY A 75 15.11 12.64 -13.02
N SER A 76 14.37 13.68 -13.42
CA SER A 76 14.05 14.84 -12.60
C SER A 76 12.53 15.07 -12.62
N ALA A 77 11.87 14.77 -11.51
CA ALA A 77 10.46 15.04 -11.36
C ALA A 77 10.13 16.54 -11.47
N LEU A 78 11.04 17.40 -11.01
CA LEU A 78 10.88 18.85 -11.15
C LEU A 78 10.93 19.29 -12.61
N ALA A 79 11.89 18.78 -13.39
CA ALA A 79 11.96 19.04 -14.82
C ALA A 79 10.68 18.60 -15.56
N ALA A 80 10.11 17.47 -15.17
CA ALA A 80 8.83 16.99 -15.72
C ALA A 80 7.68 17.95 -15.42
N VAL A 81 7.56 18.46 -14.18
CA VAL A 81 6.51 19.39 -13.77
C VAL A 81 6.64 20.75 -14.47
N GLU A 82 7.88 21.23 -14.61
CA GLU A 82 8.19 22.52 -15.25
C GLU A 82 8.18 22.45 -16.79
N GLY A 83 8.10 21.25 -17.38
CA GLY A 83 8.11 21.04 -18.82
C GLY A 83 9.46 21.37 -19.47
N ARG A 84 10.56 21.32 -18.72
CA ARG A 84 11.93 21.50 -19.19
C ARG A 84 12.65 20.17 -19.30
N ASP A 85 13.66 20.09 -20.17
CA ASP A 85 14.47 18.89 -20.40
C ASP A 85 13.63 17.61 -20.54
N GLU A 86 13.10 17.41 -21.72
CA GLU A 86 12.10 16.36 -21.99
C GLU A 86 12.67 14.96 -21.69
N GLU A 87 13.97 14.73 -21.85
CA GLU A 87 14.61 13.42 -21.68
C GLU A 87 14.59 12.98 -20.22
N ILE A 88 15.17 13.79 -19.32
CA ILE A 88 15.19 13.50 -17.87
C ILE A 88 13.90 13.89 -17.15
N GLY A 89 13.04 14.70 -17.79
CA GLY A 89 11.74 15.14 -17.29
C GLY A 89 10.63 14.17 -17.67
N LYS A 90 9.78 14.59 -18.61
CA LYS A 90 8.56 13.85 -19.01
C LYS A 90 8.83 12.41 -19.44
N ASN A 91 9.88 12.19 -20.25
CA ASN A 91 10.17 10.86 -20.79
C ASN A 91 10.58 9.89 -19.68
N SER A 92 11.36 10.35 -18.69
CA SER A 92 11.73 9.53 -17.54
C SER A 92 10.52 9.09 -16.71
N ILE A 93 9.48 9.94 -16.57
CA ILE A 93 8.24 9.55 -15.89
C ILE A 93 7.45 8.51 -16.70
N LEU A 94 7.42 8.64 -18.03
CA LEU A 94 6.77 7.63 -18.88
C LEU A 94 7.52 6.30 -18.82
N GLU A 95 8.86 6.33 -18.79
CA GLU A 95 9.69 5.15 -18.59
C GLU A 95 9.46 4.50 -17.22
N LEU A 96 9.35 5.30 -16.16
CA LEU A 96 8.99 4.81 -14.83
C LEU A 96 7.65 4.09 -14.85
N MET A 97 6.62 4.68 -15.46
CA MET A 97 5.31 4.04 -15.54
C MET A 97 5.36 2.74 -16.34
N LYS A 98 6.12 2.73 -17.44
CA LYS A 98 6.35 1.51 -18.20
C LYS A 98 7.08 0.43 -17.39
N ALA A 99 8.10 0.82 -16.62
CA ALA A 99 8.81 -0.10 -15.74
C ALA A 99 7.90 -0.67 -14.64
N VAL A 100 6.96 0.12 -14.11
CA VAL A 100 5.93 -0.35 -13.17
C VAL A 100 5.05 -1.40 -13.83
N ASP A 101 4.53 -1.14 -15.04
CA ASP A 101 3.65 -2.06 -15.77
C ASP A 101 4.34 -3.37 -16.15
N ASP A 102 5.62 -3.29 -16.54
CA ASP A 102 6.39 -4.45 -17.03
C ASP A 102 6.97 -5.31 -15.88
N PHE A 103 7.32 -4.70 -14.75
CA PHE A 103 8.09 -5.37 -13.70
C PHE A 103 7.27 -5.78 -12.47
N ILE A 104 6.28 -4.98 -12.08
CA ILE A 104 5.44 -5.32 -10.93
C ILE A 104 4.43 -6.39 -11.35
N PRO A 105 4.43 -7.58 -10.71
CA PRO A 105 3.54 -8.65 -11.10
C PRO A 105 2.08 -8.27 -10.87
N GLN A 106 1.22 -8.64 -11.82
CA GLN A 106 -0.23 -8.48 -11.66
C GLN A 106 -0.69 -9.31 -10.45
N PRO A 107 -1.29 -8.70 -9.43
CA PRO A 107 -1.71 -9.43 -8.24
C PRO A 107 -2.88 -10.36 -8.53
N ALA A 108 -2.84 -11.55 -7.95
CA ALA A 108 -3.99 -12.45 -7.95
C ALA A 108 -5.07 -11.88 -7.00
N ARG A 109 -6.25 -11.61 -7.55
CA ARG A 109 -7.40 -11.09 -6.79
C ARG A 109 -8.31 -12.25 -6.37
N GLU A 110 -8.54 -12.42 -5.07
CA GLU A 110 -9.37 -13.50 -4.52
C GLU A 110 -10.86 -13.10 -4.53
N VAL A 111 -11.40 -12.81 -5.70
CA VAL A 111 -12.79 -12.34 -5.88
C VAL A 111 -13.84 -13.43 -5.60
N ASP A 112 -13.49 -14.70 -5.73
CA ASP A 112 -14.40 -15.84 -5.50
C ASP A 112 -14.58 -16.21 -4.04
N LYS A 113 -13.77 -15.64 -3.14
CA LYS A 113 -13.90 -15.85 -1.70
C LYS A 113 -15.02 -14.98 -1.10
N PRO A 114 -15.50 -15.28 0.11
CA PRO A 114 -16.41 -14.40 0.83
C PRO A 114 -15.80 -13.00 1.00
N PHE A 115 -16.65 -11.96 0.89
CA PHE A 115 -16.24 -10.57 1.13
C PHE A 115 -15.63 -10.40 2.52
N LEU A 116 -14.49 -9.75 2.56
CA LEU A 116 -13.77 -9.36 3.77
C LEU A 116 -13.07 -8.03 3.56
N MET A 117 -13.31 -7.06 4.44
CA MET A 117 -12.67 -5.75 4.44
C MET A 117 -12.34 -5.31 5.87
N PRO A 118 -11.08 -5.23 6.27
CA PRO A 118 -10.69 -4.61 7.54
C PRO A 118 -11.09 -3.13 7.59
N VAL A 119 -11.57 -2.68 8.74
CA VAL A 119 -11.92 -1.27 8.98
C VAL A 119 -10.65 -0.48 9.25
N GLU A 120 -10.34 0.47 8.38
CA GLU A 120 -9.21 1.39 8.51
C GLU A 120 -9.62 2.70 9.14
N ASP A 121 -10.74 3.29 8.68
CA ASP A 121 -11.28 4.52 9.25
C ASP A 121 -12.81 4.55 9.16
N VAL A 122 -13.43 5.43 9.99
CA VAL A 122 -14.88 5.55 10.10
C VAL A 122 -15.28 7.02 10.07
N PHE A 123 -16.12 7.38 9.12
CA PHE A 123 -16.62 8.74 8.91
C PHE A 123 -18.13 8.81 9.06
N SER A 124 -18.63 9.93 9.54
CA SER A 124 -20.05 10.26 9.46
C SER A 124 -20.27 11.32 8.41
N ILE A 125 -21.09 11.03 7.42
CA ILE A 125 -21.44 11.97 6.36
C ILE A 125 -22.87 12.46 6.60
N SER A 126 -23.03 13.77 6.77
CA SER A 126 -24.35 14.39 6.98
C SER A 126 -25.30 14.03 5.83
N GLY A 127 -26.48 13.48 6.17
CA GLY A 127 -27.50 13.07 5.20
C GLY A 127 -27.26 11.73 4.51
N ARG A 128 -26.08 11.08 4.71
CA ARG A 128 -25.77 9.77 4.11
C ARG A 128 -25.56 8.65 5.13
N GLY A 129 -25.16 8.97 6.37
CA GLY A 129 -24.93 7.99 7.41
C GLY A 129 -23.45 7.72 7.66
N THR A 130 -23.14 6.54 8.16
CA THR A 130 -21.78 6.11 8.47
C THR A 130 -21.11 5.48 7.25
N VAL A 131 -19.90 5.94 6.95
CA VAL A 131 -19.03 5.39 5.92
C VAL A 131 -17.82 4.75 6.59
N VAL A 132 -17.53 3.53 6.22
CA VAL A 132 -16.37 2.77 6.68
C VAL A 132 -15.42 2.60 5.51
N THR A 133 -14.17 2.99 5.68
CA THR A 133 -13.14 2.81 4.66
C THR A 133 -12.21 1.66 4.98
N GLY A 134 -11.70 1.04 3.94
CA GLY A 134 -10.73 -0.03 4.03
C GLY A 134 -10.40 -0.63 2.67
N ARG A 135 -9.42 -1.50 2.65
CA ARG A 135 -9.10 -2.31 1.49
C ARG A 135 -9.92 -3.60 1.53
N VAL A 136 -10.55 -3.94 0.42
CA VAL A 136 -11.18 -5.26 0.26
C VAL A 136 -10.07 -6.31 0.13
N GLU A 137 -9.96 -7.19 1.11
CA GLU A 137 -8.95 -8.25 1.11
C GLU A 137 -9.38 -9.43 0.25
N THR A 138 -10.64 -9.84 0.35
CA THR A 138 -11.21 -10.94 -0.45
C THR A 138 -12.65 -10.64 -0.86
N GLY A 139 -13.08 -11.30 -1.92
CA GLY A 139 -14.48 -11.30 -2.37
C GLY A 139 -14.92 -10.02 -3.04
N VAL A 140 -16.22 -9.86 -3.11
CA VAL A 140 -16.90 -8.70 -3.72
C VAL A 140 -18.02 -8.28 -2.79
N VAL A 141 -18.22 -6.97 -2.62
CA VAL A 141 -19.41 -6.40 -1.95
C VAL A 141 -20.20 -5.57 -2.95
N LYS A 142 -21.52 -5.72 -2.95
CA LYS A 142 -22.42 -4.95 -3.82
C LYS A 142 -23.35 -4.08 -3.00
N THR A 143 -23.78 -2.99 -3.61
CA THR A 143 -24.86 -2.16 -3.03
C THR A 143 -26.12 -2.99 -2.85
N GLY A 144 -26.73 -2.91 -1.66
CA GLY A 144 -27.92 -3.68 -1.27
C GLY A 144 -27.62 -4.98 -0.53
N GLU A 145 -26.37 -5.45 -0.49
CA GLU A 145 -26.00 -6.68 0.21
C GLU A 145 -25.97 -6.53 1.73
N GLU A 146 -26.39 -7.57 2.43
CA GLU A 146 -26.24 -7.69 3.88
C GLU A 146 -24.79 -8.02 4.23
N ILE A 147 -24.25 -7.35 5.24
CA ILE A 147 -22.91 -7.52 5.75
C ILE A 147 -22.92 -7.62 7.28
N GLU A 148 -21.88 -8.18 7.85
CA GLU A 148 -21.61 -8.19 9.29
C GLU A 148 -20.40 -7.35 9.64
N ILE A 149 -20.47 -6.67 10.79
CA ILE A 149 -19.39 -5.96 11.45
C ILE A 149 -18.93 -6.86 12.58
N VAL A 150 -17.70 -7.38 12.50
CA VAL A 150 -17.18 -8.41 13.39
C VAL A 150 -15.89 -7.97 14.07
N GLY A 151 -15.71 -8.38 15.32
CA GLY A 151 -14.49 -8.14 16.12
C GLY A 151 -14.65 -7.02 17.14
N ILE A 152 -13.87 -7.07 18.20
CA ILE A 152 -13.81 -6.12 19.32
C ILE A 152 -15.10 -6.06 20.15
N ARG A 153 -16.26 -5.97 19.49
CA ARG A 153 -17.60 -5.89 20.07
C ARG A 153 -18.49 -7.03 19.57
N ASP A 154 -19.71 -7.07 20.08
CA ASP A 154 -20.73 -8.01 19.57
C ASP A 154 -20.97 -7.78 18.07
N THR A 155 -21.07 -8.86 17.33
CA THR A 155 -21.32 -8.83 15.89
C THR A 155 -22.62 -8.11 15.57
N LYS A 156 -22.55 -7.13 14.68
CA LYS A 156 -23.70 -6.33 14.25
C LYS A 156 -23.96 -6.55 12.76
N LYS A 157 -25.21 -6.75 12.38
CA LYS A 157 -25.62 -6.81 10.98
C LYS A 157 -25.95 -5.43 10.43
N SER A 158 -25.62 -5.22 9.18
CA SER A 158 -25.94 -4.00 8.44
C SER A 158 -26.16 -4.31 6.95
N VAL A 159 -26.50 -3.29 6.19
CA VAL A 159 -26.63 -3.37 4.74
C VAL A 159 -25.70 -2.35 4.11
N CYS A 160 -24.93 -2.76 3.11
CA CYS A 160 -24.17 -1.89 2.26
C CYS A 160 -25.13 -1.06 1.41
N THR A 161 -25.30 0.22 1.68
CA THR A 161 -26.19 1.11 0.91
C THR A 161 -25.49 1.83 -0.22
N GLY A 162 -24.17 1.75 -0.29
CA GLY A 162 -23.37 2.33 -1.36
C GLY A 162 -21.90 1.99 -1.21
N VAL A 163 -21.21 1.96 -2.32
CA VAL A 163 -19.76 1.79 -2.43
C VAL A 163 -19.20 3.05 -3.08
N GLU A 164 -18.14 3.62 -2.53
CA GLU A 164 -17.51 4.84 -3.05
C GLU A 164 -16.00 4.62 -3.19
N MET A 165 -15.43 5.03 -4.31
CA MET A 165 -13.99 5.07 -4.55
C MET A 165 -13.64 6.34 -5.33
N PHE A 166 -12.62 7.09 -4.87
CA PHE A 166 -12.20 8.37 -5.48
C PHE A 166 -13.37 9.36 -5.71
N ARG A 167 -14.30 9.47 -4.75
CA ARG A 167 -15.51 10.31 -4.80
C ARG A 167 -16.49 9.92 -5.91
N LYS A 168 -16.40 8.70 -6.42
CA LYS A 168 -17.35 8.13 -7.38
C LYS A 168 -18.12 7.01 -6.71
N LEU A 169 -19.44 7.00 -6.92
CA LEU A 169 -20.29 5.88 -6.50
C LEU A 169 -20.10 4.72 -7.47
N LEU A 170 -19.96 3.53 -6.91
CA LEU A 170 -19.83 2.28 -7.64
C LEU A 170 -20.97 1.33 -7.26
N ASP A 171 -21.28 0.41 -8.15
CA ASP A 171 -22.26 -0.65 -7.87
C ASP A 171 -21.67 -1.75 -6.96
N SER A 172 -20.35 -1.94 -7.01
CA SER A 172 -19.62 -2.95 -6.23
C SER A 172 -18.17 -2.54 -5.98
N GLY A 173 -17.55 -3.18 -4.98
CA GLY A 173 -16.10 -3.15 -4.72
C GLY A 173 -15.58 -4.57 -4.63
N GLU A 174 -14.38 -4.83 -5.14
CA GLU A 174 -13.79 -6.17 -5.22
C GLU A 174 -12.41 -6.24 -4.56
N ALA A 175 -11.94 -7.46 -4.35
CA ALA A 175 -10.63 -7.72 -3.74
C ALA A 175 -9.52 -6.85 -4.35
N GLY A 176 -8.81 -6.11 -3.49
CA GLY A 176 -7.75 -5.17 -3.85
C GLY A 176 -8.18 -3.72 -3.94
N ASP A 177 -9.48 -3.42 -3.99
CA ASP A 177 -9.97 -2.03 -4.02
C ASP A 177 -9.90 -1.38 -2.63
N ASN A 178 -9.50 -0.11 -2.59
CA ASN A 178 -9.69 0.74 -1.43
C ASN A 178 -11.02 1.49 -1.58
N ILE A 179 -11.99 1.17 -0.76
CA ILE A 179 -13.35 1.69 -0.88
C ILE A 179 -13.88 2.29 0.42
N GLY A 180 -14.87 3.13 0.28
CA GLY A 180 -15.78 3.53 1.36
C GLY A 180 -17.09 2.77 1.22
N VAL A 181 -17.53 2.07 2.26
CA VAL A 181 -18.80 1.36 2.33
C VAL A 181 -19.76 2.15 3.20
N LEU A 182 -20.89 2.53 2.64
CA LEU A 182 -21.98 3.19 3.36
C LEU A 182 -22.82 2.14 4.09
N LEU A 183 -23.04 2.34 5.38
CA LEU A 183 -23.75 1.40 6.25
C LEU A 183 -25.13 1.92 6.65
N ARG A 184 -26.14 1.05 6.59
CA ARG A 184 -27.49 1.37 7.04
C ARG A 184 -27.65 1.14 8.53
N GLY A 185 -28.21 2.15 9.26
CA GLY A 185 -28.61 1.99 10.66
C GLY A 185 -27.44 1.75 11.62
N VAL A 186 -26.26 2.22 11.25
CA VAL A 186 -25.03 2.12 12.04
C VAL A 186 -24.55 3.52 12.35
N GLU A 187 -24.33 3.82 13.61
CA GLU A 187 -23.72 5.08 14.05
C GLU A 187 -22.18 4.97 14.00
N ARG A 188 -21.51 6.11 13.89
CA ARG A 188 -20.04 6.15 13.89
C ARG A 188 -19.43 5.46 15.12
N THR A 189 -20.11 5.55 16.27
CA THR A 189 -19.69 4.95 17.54
C THR A 189 -19.86 3.43 17.60
N ASP A 190 -20.61 2.85 16.68
CA ASP A 190 -20.84 1.41 16.59
C ASP A 190 -19.70 0.65 15.90
N VAL A 191 -18.88 1.37 15.14
CA VAL A 191 -17.78 0.78 14.35
C VAL A 191 -16.46 1.46 14.73
N GLU A 192 -15.42 0.67 14.82
CA GLU A 192 -14.08 1.19 15.11
C GLU A 192 -13.00 0.47 14.29
N ARG A 193 -11.88 1.13 14.11
CA ARG A 193 -10.71 0.58 13.45
C ARG A 193 -10.28 -0.74 14.11
N GLY A 194 -9.99 -1.74 13.29
CA GLY A 194 -9.61 -3.08 13.74
C GLY A 194 -10.74 -4.09 13.72
N GLN A 195 -12.01 -3.65 13.58
CA GLN A 195 -13.10 -4.54 13.19
C GLN A 195 -13.00 -4.91 11.70
N VAL A 196 -13.82 -5.85 11.25
CA VAL A 196 -13.92 -6.22 9.84
C VAL A 196 -15.35 -6.16 9.37
N LEU A 197 -15.55 -5.71 8.13
CA LEU A 197 -16.79 -5.93 7.39
C LEU A 197 -16.66 -7.24 6.62
N CYS A 198 -17.65 -8.10 6.70
CA CYS A 198 -17.61 -9.39 6.02
C CYS A 198 -18.99 -9.87 5.57
N LYS A 199 -18.97 -10.89 4.70
CA LYS A 199 -20.18 -11.61 4.34
C LYS A 199 -20.78 -12.28 5.59
N PRO A 200 -22.10 -12.24 5.82
CA PRO A 200 -22.69 -12.82 7.01
C PRO A 200 -22.29 -14.28 7.26
N GLY A 201 -21.84 -14.56 8.49
CA GLY A 201 -21.42 -15.89 8.93
C GLY A 201 -20.07 -16.38 8.37
N SER A 202 -19.31 -15.55 7.64
CA SER A 202 -18.03 -15.97 7.04
C SER A 202 -16.83 -15.82 7.98
N VAL A 203 -16.94 -15.00 9.03
CA VAL A 203 -15.86 -14.72 9.98
C VAL A 203 -16.31 -14.95 11.41
N THR A 204 -15.45 -15.60 12.19
CA THR A 204 -15.62 -15.76 13.63
C THR A 204 -14.45 -15.13 14.37
N PRO A 205 -14.68 -14.22 15.33
CA PRO A 205 -13.59 -13.62 16.11
C PRO A 205 -12.98 -14.65 17.08
N HIS A 206 -11.67 -14.59 17.25
CA HIS A 206 -10.92 -15.47 18.14
C HIS A 206 -10.25 -14.67 19.26
N THR A 207 -10.34 -15.16 20.50
CA THR A 207 -9.70 -14.56 21.68
C THR A 207 -8.37 -15.24 22.02
N LYS A 208 -8.14 -16.45 21.48
CA LYS A 208 -6.91 -17.21 21.66
C LYS A 208 -6.30 -17.49 20.31
N PHE A 209 -5.03 -17.17 20.15
CA PHE A 209 -4.29 -17.38 18.90
C PHE A 209 -2.81 -17.64 19.21
N GLU A 210 -2.11 -18.25 18.28
CA GLU A 210 -0.66 -18.37 18.27
C GLU A 210 -0.09 -17.42 17.22
N ALA A 211 1.02 -16.79 17.53
CA ALA A 211 1.67 -15.84 16.62
C ALA A 211 3.19 -16.04 16.62
N GLN A 212 3.80 -15.85 15.46
CA GLN A 212 5.25 -15.74 15.31
C GLN A 212 5.62 -14.26 15.25
N ALA A 213 6.43 -13.81 16.19
CA ALA A 213 6.92 -12.43 16.24
C ALA A 213 8.40 -12.37 15.80
N TYR A 214 8.69 -11.49 14.85
CA TYR A 214 10.05 -11.10 14.50
C TYR A 214 10.36 -9.76 15.15
N VAL A 215 11.33 -9.74 16.05
CA VAL A 215 11.77 -8.52 16.74
C VAL A 215 12.97 -7.97 16.00
N LEU A 216 12.83 -6.73 15.47
CA LEU A 216 13.90 -6.04 14.75
C LEU A 216 15.13 -5.87 15.63
N LYS A 217 16.32 -6.15 15.08
CA LYS A 217 17.59 -5.84 15.70
C LYS A 217 17.90 -4.34 15.64
N LYS A 218 18.90 -3.92 16.41
CA LYS A 218 19.32 -2.51 16.47
C LYS A 218 19.79 -1.97 15.11
N ASP A 219 20.51 -2.76 14.35
CA ASP A 219 21.01 -2.46 13.02
C ASP A 219 19.91 -2.46 11.93
N GLU A 220 18.76 -3.05 12.24
CA GLU A 220 17.53 -3.01 11.42
C GLU A 220 16.57 -1.87 11.80
N GLY A 221 17.01 -0.91 12.62
CA GLY A 221 16.16 0.19 13.11
C GLY A 221 15.29 -0.22 14.31
N GLY A 222 15.52 -1.37 14.90
CA GLY A 222 14.76 -1.88 16.04
C GLY A 222 15.02 -1.12 17.35
N ARG A 223 14.16 -1.36 18.32
CA ARG A 223 14.23 -0.78 19.66
C ARG A 223 15.51 -1.21 20.40
N HIS A 224 16.14 -0.28 21.12
CA HIS A 224 17.36 -0.49 21.89
C HIS A 224 17.13 -0.81 23.36
N THR A 225 15.90 -0.66 23.84
CA THR A 225 15.51 -0.91 25.22
C THR A 225 14.78 -2.24 25.35
N PRO A 226 14.90 -2.95 26.48
CA PRO A 226 14.16 -4.18 26.71
C PRO A 226 12.65 -3.99 26.59
N PHE A 227 11.95 -5.05 26.19
CA PHE A 227 10.50 -5.15 26.32
C PHE A 227 10.18 -5.66 27.72
N PHE A 228 9.21 -5.06 28.37
CA PHE A 228 8.69 -5.45 29.67
C PHE A 228 7.29 -5.98 29.55
#